data_511238a8827dd00d6db02541d5b71a25
#
_entry.id   511238a8827dd00d6db02541d5b71a25
#
_cell.length_a   1.000
_cell.length_b   1.000
_cell.length_c   1.000
_cell.angle_alpha   90.00
_cell.angle_beta   90.00
_cell.angle_gamma   90.00
#
_symmetry.space_group_name_H-M   'P 1'
#
loop_
_entity.id
_entity.type
_entity.pdbx_description
1 polymer ?
#
loop_
_entity_poly.entity_id
_entity_poly.type
_entity_poly.pdbx_seq_one_letter_code
_entity_poly.pdbx_strand_id
1 'polypeptide(L)'
;MGRKEDETKKPKPKSKSKTTSSLKLTTKSGHKLTPQQELFCQLYASDREFFGNGVQSYIEAYGVDTSKPGWYNVAKSGASTNLTKAYILERIEEIFEAHGLNDQFVDKQLEKLIIQDADFSAKMKAIAEYNKIKGRIIERRDVTNRNIELESILPKKEKK
;
A
#
# COMPACT_ATOMS: atom_id res chain seq x y z
N MET A 1 55.95 -26.14 14.81
CA MET A 1 54.53 -26.52 15.06
C MET A 1 53.66 -25.32 14.78
N GLY A 2 53.17 -25.17 13.55
CA GLY A 2 52.28 -24.08 13.11
C GLY A 2 50.84 -24.62 13.06
N ARG A 3 49.95 -24.01 13.85
CA ARG A 3 48.53 -24.26 13.76
C ARG A 3 47.93 -23.42 12.63
N LYS A 4 47.35 -24.05 11.66
CA LYS A 4 46.54 -23.44 10.60
C LYS A 4 45.17 -23.13 11.20
N GLU A 5 44.78 -21.84 11.16
CA GLU A 5 43.45 -21.40 11.51
C GLU A 5 42.47 -21.75 10.39
N ASP A 6 41.44 -22.45 10.76
CA ASP A 6 40.38 -22.96 9.88
C ASP A 6 39.36 -21.80 9.65
N GLU A 7 39.33 -21.24 8.44
CA GLU A 7 38.34 -20.26 8.03
C GLU A 7 36.97 -20.93 7.90
N THR A 8 36.13 -20.77 8.90
CA THR A 8 34.73 -21.18 8.85
C THR A 8 33.93 -20.28 7.90
N LYS A 9 33.81 -20.76 6.68
CA LYS A 9 32.95 -20.23 5.62
C LYS A 9 31.47 -20.26 6.07
N LYS A 10 30.91 -19.10 6.43
CA LYS A 10 29.46 -18.97 6.71
C LYS A 10 28.66 -19.39 5.49
N PRO A 11 27.63 -20.27 5.63
CA PRO A 11 26.79 -20.66 4.51
C PRO A 11 25.90 -19.48 4.09
N LYS A 12 25.92 -19.13 2.80
CA LYS A 12 24.98 -18.19 2.18
C LYS A 12 23.56 -18.74 2.35
N PRO A 13 22.59 -17.88 2.75
CA PRO A 13 21.20 -18.31 2.80
C PRO A 13 20.73 -18.69 1.40
N LYS A 14 20.39 -19.94 1.21
CA LYS A 14 19.74 -20.44 -0.01
C LYS A 14 18.34 -19.83 -0.05
N SER A 15 18.09 -18.94 -0.98
CA SER A 15 16.75 -18.48 -1.32
C SER A 15 15.92 -19.70 -1.73
N LYS A 16 15.00 -20.09 -0.87
CA LYS A 16 14.01 -21.11 -1.21
C LYS A 16 13.02 -20.48 -2.18
N SER A 17 13.20 -20.76 -3.46
CA SER A 17 12.18 -20.54 -4.47
C SER A 17 10.96 -21.38 -4.11
N LYS A 18 9.96 -20.75 -3.48
CA LYS A 18 8.66 -21.34 -3.22
C LYS A 18 7.73 -21.02 -4.37
N THR A 19 7.29 -22.09 -5.01
CA THR A 19 5.99 -22.26 -5.65
C THR A 19 5.73 -21.39 -6.88
N THR A 20 6.09 -21.95 -8.04
CA THR A 20 5.46 -21.62 -9.33
C THR A 20 4.01 -22.13 -9.33
N SER A 21 3.11 -21.51 -8.59
CA SER A 21 1.71 -21.47 -8.99
C SER A 21 1.70 -20.72 -10.32
N SER A 22 1.05 -21.23 -11.34
CA SER A 22 1.00 -20.65 -12.70
C SER A 22 0.62 -19.18 -12.60
N LEU A 23 1.62 -18.29 -12.77
CA LEU A 23 1.44 -16.86 -12.66
C LEU A 23 0.43 -16.42 -13.71
N LYS A 24 -0.71 -15.89 -13.29
CA LYS A 24 -1.69 -15.30 -14.20
C LYS A 24 -1.14 -13.95 -14.67
N LEU A 25 -0.50 -13.95 -15.84
CA LEU A 25 0.17 -12.77 -16.41
C LEU A 25 -0.77 -11.81 -17.16
N THR A 26 -2.09 -11.93 -16.96
CA THR A 26 -3.08 -11.12 -17.66
C THR A 26 -4.18 -10.71 -16.71
N THR A 27 -4.55 -9.44 -16.66
CA THR A 27 -5.66 -8.91 -15.87
C THR A 27 -7.01 -9.26 -16.50
N LYS A 28 -8.11 -9.02 -15.79
CA LYS A 28 -9.48 -9.19 -16.31
C LYS A 28 -9.72 -8.36 -17.58
N SER A 29 -9.16 -7.14 -17.64
CA SER A 29 -9.24 -6.26 -18.82
C SER A 29 -8.32 -6.64 -19.98
N GLY A 30 -7.53 -7.72 -19.83
CA GLY A 30 -6.66 -8.24 -20.91
C GLY A 30 -5.26 -7.62 -20.96
N HIS A 31 -4.86 -6.78 -20.00
CA HIS A 31 -3.51 -6.24 -19.94
C HIS A 31 -2.51 -7.32 -19.52
N LYS A 32 -1.41 -7.39 -20.27
CA LYS A 32 -0.30 -8.30 -19.95
C LYS A 32 0.61 -7.67 -18.88
N LEU A 33 0.89 -8.43 -17.84
CA LEU A 33 1.85 -8.06 -16.80
C LEU A 33 3.21 -8.72 -17.09
N THR A 34 4.28 -8.06 -16.67
CA THR A 34 5.58 -8.74 -16.57
C THR A 34 5.59 -9.67 -15.36
N PRO A 35 6.45 -10.71 -15.36
CA PRO A 35 6.57 -11.59 -14.19
C PRO A 35 6.87 -10.85 -12.88
N GLN A 36 7.68 -9.79 -12.96
CA GLN A 36 8.01 -8.94 -11.80
C GLN A 36 6.82 -8.12 -11.32
N GLN A 37 5.99 -7.61 -12.25
CA GLN A 37 4.76 -6.91 -11.89
C GLN A 37 3.74 -7.85 -11.25
N GLU A 38 3.57 -9.05 -11.76
CA GLU A 38 2.69 -10.04 -11.14
C GLU A 38 3.19 -10.44 -9.75
N LEU A 39 4.49 -10.68 -9.59
CA LEU A 39 5.09 -10.97 -8.30
C LEU A 39 4.90 -9.80 -7.32
N PHE A 40 5.08 -8.57 -7.79
CA PHE A 40 4.82 -7.36 -6.99
C PHE A 40 3.37 -7.32 -6.50
N CYS A 41 2.39 -7.57 -7.38
CA CYS A 41 0.98 -7.59 -7.00
C CYS A 41 0.67 -8.68 -5.96
N GLN A 42 1.24 -9.87 -6.14
CA GLN A 42 1.05 -10.98 -5.20
C GLN A 42 1.65 -10.69 -3.82
N LEU A 43 2.89 -10.18 -3.76
CA LEU A 43 3.53 -9.80 -2.51
C LEU A 43 2.75 -8.69 -1.80
N TYR A 44 2.37 -7.66 -2.55
CA TYR A 44 1.64 -6.52 -1.99
C TYR A 44 0.25 -6.90 -1.45
N ALA A 45 -0.48 -7.78 -2.15
CA ALA A 45 -1.88 -8.07 -1.87
C ALA A 45 -2.11 -9.33 -1.02
N SER A 46 -1.19 -10.29 -0.98
CA SER A 46 -1.45 -11.59 -0.36
C SER A 46 -0.36 -12.10 0.57
N ASP A 47 0.86 -11.59 0.47
CA ASP A 47 1.93 -12.04 1.34
C ASP A 47 1.82 -11.40 2.73
N ARG A 48 1.91 -12.22 3.78
CA ARG A 48 1.73 -11.76 5.15
C ARG A 48 2.81 -10.77 5.62
N GLU A 49 4.02 -10.89 5.10
CA GLU A 49 5.17 -10.07 5.48
C GLU A 49 5.16 -8.73 4.73
N PHE A 50 4.74 -8.76 3.46
CA PHE A 50 4.79 -7.61 2.55
C PHE A 50 3.46 -6.88 2.37
N PHE A 51 2.38 -7.37 3.00
CA PHE A 51 1.02 -6.87 2.81
C PHE A 51 0.92 -5.35 2.98
N GLY A 52 0.48 -4.66 1.93
CA GLY A 52 0.33 -3.20 1.91
C GLY A 52 1.65 -2.42 1.87
N ASN A 53 2.80 -3.10 1.91
CA ASN A 53 4.11 -2.45 1.88
C ASN A 53 4.70 -2.44 0.46
N GLY A 54 4.37 -1.41 -0.33
CA GLY A 54 4.82 -1.31 -1.72
C GLY A 54 6.33 -1.28 -1.89
N VAL A 55 7.09 -0.68 -0.95
CA VAL A 55 8.55 -0.58 -1.05
C VAL A 55 9.19 -1.96 -0.90
N GLN A 56 8.82 -2.71 0.13
CA GLN A 56 9.36 -4.05 0.37
C GLN A 56 8.93 -5.03 -0.73
N SER A 57 7.66 -4.98 -1.15
CA SER A 57 7.16 -5.77 -2.29
C SER A 57 7.95 -5.47 -3.58
N TYR A 58 8.33 -4.22 -3.80
CA TYR A 58 9.13 -3.84 -4.96
C TYR A 58 10.56 -4.37 -4.88
N ILE A 59 11.21 -4.25 -3.70
CA ILE A 59 12.57 -4.77 -3.48
C ILE A 59 12.62 -6.26 -3.80
N GLU A 60 11.69 -7.03 -3.26
CA GLU A 60 11.64 -8.48 -3.45
C GLU A 60 11.29 -8.86 -4.90
N ALA A 61 10.27 -8.23 -5.49
CA ALA A 61 9.80 -8.55 -6.84
C ALA A 61 10.82 -8.21 -7.93
N TYR A 62 11.58 -7.13 -7.74
CA TYR A 62 12.55 -6.64 -8.73
C TYR A 62 14.00 -6.95 -8.37
N GLY A 63 14.25 -7.59 -7.23
CA GLY A 63 15.60 -7.95 -6.79
C GLY A 63 16.50 -6.72 -6.58
N VAL A 64 15.98 -5.68 -5.93
CA VAL A 64 16.75 -4.44 -5.71
C VAL A 64 17.91 -4.72 -4.76
N ASP A 65 19.11 -4.40 -5.19
CA ASP A 65 20.33 -4.56 -4.39
C ASP A 65 20.38 -3.49 -3.27
N THR A 66 20.07 -3.91 -2.06
CA THR A 66 20.02 -3.03 -0.88
C THR A 66 21.40 -2.63 -0.35
N SER A 67 22.48 -3.19 -0.89
CA SER A 67 23.86 -2.80 -0.53
C SER A 67 24.30 -1.51 -1.23
N LYS A 68 23.62 -1.10 -2.29
CA LYS A 68 23.97 0.09 -3.08
C LYS A 68 23.40 1.36 -2.47
N PRO A 69 24.13 2.48 -2.49
CA PRO A 69 23.58 3.76 -2.03
C PRO A 69 22.36 4.16 -2.88
N GLY A 70 21.32 4.69 -2.24
CA GLY A 70 20.12 5.16 -2.93
C GLY A 70 19.08 4.08 -3.27
N TRP A 71 19.32 2.82 -2.91
CA TRP A 71 18.38 1.72 -3.16
C TRP A 71 16.95 2.01 -2.69
N TYR A 72 16.81 2.67 -1.55
CA TYR A 72 15.49 3.01 -0.99
C TYR A 72 14.71 3.96 -1.89
N ASN A 73 15.35 4.99 -2.43
CA ASN A 73 14.71 5.94 -3.34
C ASN A 73 14.29 5.27 -4.67
N VAL A 74 15.11 4.36 -5.18
CA VAL A 74 14.78 3.56 -6.36
C VAL A 74 13.56 2.68 -6.08
N ALA A 75 13.56 1.96 -4.96
CA ALA A 75 12.46 1.10 -4.57
C ALA A 75 11.17 1.89 -4.31
N LYS A 76 11.25 3.02 -3.61
CA LYS A 76 10.12 3.91 -3.33
C LYS A 76 9.51 4.48 -4.62
N SER A 77 10.33 4.99 -5.53
CA SER A 77 9.88 5.53 -6.81
C SER A 77 9.27 4.44 -7.68
N GLY A 78 9.91 3.27 -7.76
CA GLY A 78 9.42 2.13 -8.53
C GLY A 78 8.09 1.58 -8.00
N ALA A 79 7.95 1.44 -6.69
CA ALA A 79 6.70 1.05 -6.03
C ALA A 79 5.58 2.06 -6.31
N SER A 80 5.85 3.36 -6.13
CA SER A 80 4.89 4.43 -6.44
C SER A 80 4.46 4.37 -7.91
N THR A 81 5.42 4.24 -8.83
CA THR A 81 5.12 4.11 -10.28
C THR A 81 4.25 2.88 -10.58
N ASN A 82 4.49 1.74 -9.93
CA ASN A 82 3.64 0.57 -10.12
C ASN A 82 2.23 0.81 -9.58
N LEU A 83 2.08 1.36 -8.38
CA LEU A 83 0.79 1.63 -7.76
C LEU A 83 -0.03 2.76 -8.43
N THR A 84 0.55 3.51 -9.38
CA THR A 84 -0.20 4.47 -10.19
C THR A 84 -0.73 3.89 -11.51
N LYS A 85 -0.31 2.67 -11.87
CA LYS A 85 -0.77 2.02 -13.10
C LYS A 85 -2.11 1.33 -12.90
N ALA A 86 -3.12 1.71 -13.68
CA ALA A 86 -4.47 1.17 -13.55
C ALA A 86 -4.52 -0.37 -13.62
N TYR A 87 -3.76 -0.99 -14.52
CA TYR A 87 -3.73 -2.45 -14.67
C TYR A 87 -3.04 -3.19 -13.51
N ILE A 88 -2.12 -2.52 -12.79
CA ILE A 88 -1.53 -3.06 -11.54
C ILE A 88 -2.57 -3.01 -10.41
N LEU A 89 -3.29 -1.89 -10.27
CA LEU A 89 -4.36 -1.76 -9.29
C LEU A 89 -5.48 -2.78 -9.54
N GLU A 90 -5.90 -2.93 -10.79
CA GLU A 90 -6.87 -3.96 -11.20
C GLU A 90 -6.42 -5.37 -10.79
N ARG A 91 -5.13 -5.68 -11.00
CA ARG A 91 -4.60 -7.00 -10.62
C ARG A 91 -4.56 -7.19 -9.11
N ILE A 92 -4.19 -6.16 -8.35
CA ILE A 92 -4.22 -6.18 -6.88
C ILE A 92 -5.65 -6.42 -6.38
N GLU A 93 -6.64 -5.73 -6.96
CA GLU A 93 -8.05 -5.91 -6.64
C GLU A 93 -8.55 -7.33 -6.94
N GLU A 94 -8.17 -7.90 -8.09
CA GLU A 94 -8.46 -9.31 -8.42
C GLU A 94 -7.91 -10.28 -7.36
N ILE A 95 -6.71 -10.00 -6.85
CA ILE A 95 -6.08 -10.84 -5.80
C ILE A 95 -6.84 -10.68 -4.49
N PHE A 96 -7.22 -9.46 -4.10
CA PHE A 96 -8.04 -9.23 -2.90
C PHE A 96 -9.38 -9.95 -2.99
N GLU A 97 -10.08 -9.86 -4.13
CA GLU A 97 -11.33 -10.59 -4.36
C GLU A 97 -11.14 -12.11 -4.23
N ALA A 98 -10.07 -12.65 -4.84
CA ALA A 98 -9.76 -14.08 -4.79
C ALA A 98 -9.46 -14.57 -3.35
N HIS A 99 -8.88 -13.72 -2.52
CA HIS A 99 -8.61 -13.99 -1.10
C HIS A 99 -9.80 -13.66 -0.19
N GLY A 100 -10.95 -13.24 -0.74
CA GLY A 100 -12.15 -12.91 0.01
C GLY A 100 -12.09 -11.56 0.74
N LEU A 101 -11.09 -10.74 0.46
CA LEU A 101 -10.99 -9.35 0.94
C LEU A 101 -11.75 -8.43 -0.02
N ASN A 102 -13.04 -8.68 -0.17
CA ASN A 102 -13.95 -7.86 -0.97
C ASN A 102 -14.82 -6.97 -0.07
N ASP A 103 -15.52 -6.03 -0.69
CA ASP A 103 -16.41 -5.09 0.01
C ASP A 103 -17.43 -5.81 0.91
N GLN A 104 -17.98 -6.93 0.45
CA GLN A 104 -18.94 -7.72 1.23
C GLN A 104 -18.30 -8.31 2.50
N PHE A 105 -17.05 -8.72 2.44
CA PHE A 105 -16.32 -9.20 3.63
C PHE A 105 -16.09 -8.05 4.62
N VAL A 106 -15.65 -6.90 4.13
CA VAL A 106 -15.42 -5.70 4.96
C VAL A 106 -16.73 -5.23 5.60
N ASP A 107 -17.82 -5.17 4.83
CA ASP A 107 -19.15 -4.83 5.32
C ASP A 107 -19.61 -5.78 6.43
N LYS A 108 -19.40 -7.09 6.28
CA LYS A 108 -19.72 -8.08 7.32
C LYS A 108 -18.87 -7.92 8.59
N GLN A 109 -17.57 -7.54 8.45
CA GLN A 109 -16.74 -7.26 9.62
C GLN A 109 -17.20 -5.97 10.33
N LEU A 110 -17.57 -4.94 9.57
CA LEU A 110 -18.13 -3.71 10.09
C LEU A 110 -19.45 -3.97 10.84
N GLU A 111 -20.34 -4.76 10.25
CA GLU A 111 -21.60 -5.19 10.88
C GLU A 111 -21.35 -5.90 12.22
N LYS A 112 -20.41 -6.85 12.26
CA LYS A 112 -20.05 -7.56 13.51
C LYS A 112 -19.53 -6.59 14.58
N LEU A 113 -18.72 -5.60 14.21
CA LEU A 113 -18.22 -4.59 15.14
C LEU A 113 -19.33 -3.67 15.67
N ILE A 114 -20.36 -3.41 14.86
CA ILE A 114 -21.52 -2.59 15.27
C ILE A 114 -22.44 -3.38 16.24
N ILE A 115 -22.62 -4.67 16.00
CA ILE A 115 -23.52 -5.51 16.80
C ILE A 115 -22.90 -5.94 18.13
N GLN A 116 -21.58 -6.13 18.19
CA GLN A 116 -20.87 -6.62 19.37
C GLN A 116 -21.01 -5.68 20.59
N ASP A 117 -21.00 -6.26 21.79
CA ASP A 117 -21.07 -5.50 23.05
C ASP A 117 -19.80 -5.64 23.92
N ALA A 118 -18.79 -6.38 23.42
CA ALA A 118 -17.57 -6.64 24.17
C ALA A 118 -16.63 -5.42 24.26
N ASP A 119 -16.56 -4.60 23.20
CA ASP A 119 -15.76 -3.39 23.16
C ASP A 119 -16.57 -2.21 22.66
N PHE A 120 -17.00 -1.37 23.59
CA PHE A 120 -17.78 -0.18 23.28
C PHE A 120 -17.01 0.86 22.45
N SER A 121 -15.70 0.97 22.64
CA SER A 121 -14.86 1.91 21.85
C SER A 121 -14.78 1.48 20.39
N ALA A 122 -14.54 0.19 20.13
CA ALA A 122 -14.53 -0.36 18.78
C ALA A 122 -15.91 -0.22 18.10
N LYS A 123 -17.00 -0.47 18.84
CA LYS A 123 -18.37 -0.29 18.38
C LYS A 123 -18.65 1.15 17.97
N MET A 124 -18.26 2.14 18.77
CA MET A 124 -18.46 3.56 18.46
C MET A 124 -17.68 3.99 17.22
N LYS A 125 -16.44 3.52 17.05
CA LYS A 125 -15.64 3.76 15.85
C LYS A 125 -16.28 3.16 14.61
N ALA A 126 -16.76 1.92 14.69
CA ALA A 126 -17.45 1.25 13.58
C ALA A 126 -18.74 1.99 13.16
N ILE A 127 -19.52 2.47 14.13
CA ILE A 127 -20.73 3.29 13.86
C ILE A 127 -20.34 4.62 13.19
N ALA A 128 -19.26 5.27 13.64
CA ALA A 128 -18.78 6.51 13.03
C ALA A 128 -18.36 6.29 11.56
N GLU A 129 -17.60 5.23 11.28
CA GLU A 129 -17.20 4.88 9.90
C GLU A 129 -18.41 4.54 9.03
N TYR A 130 -19.36 3.74 9.52
CA TYR A 130 -20.61 3.47 8.80
C TYR A 130 -21.36 4.75 8.44
N ASN A 131 -21.45 5.71 9.37
CA ASN A 131 -22.11 6.99 9.11
C ASN A 131 -21.37 7.82 8.05
N LYS A 132 -20.02 7.76 8.01
CA LYS A 132 -19.21 8.40 6.95
C LYS A 132 -19.50 7.76 5.59
N ILE A 133 -19.45 6.43 5.50
CA ILE A 133 -19.76 5.68 4.27
C ILE A 133 -21.16 6.01 3.74
N LYS A 134 -22.13 6.15 4.64
CA LYS A 134 -23.50 6.53 4.28
C LYS A 134 -23.70 8.04 4.03
N GLY A 135 -22.64 8.85 4.11
CA GLY A 135 -22.70 10.29 3.91
C GLY A 135 -23.51 11.06 4.96
N ARG A 136 -23.78 10.44 6.13
CA ARG A 136 -24.51 11.08 7.24
C ARG A 136 -23.65 12.09 7.98
N ILE A 137 -22.32 11.89 7.98
CA ILE A 137 -21.34 12.79 8.55
C ILE A 137 -20.50 13.32 7.40
N ILE A 138 -20.67 14.60 7.07
CA ILE A 138 -19.84 15.31 6.10
C ILE A 138 -18.78 16.04 6.91
N GLU A 139 -17.53 15.61 6.86
CA GLU A 139 -16.41 16.38 7.40
C GLU A 139 -16.18 17.59 6.49
N ARG A 140 -16.80 18.72 6.83
CA ARG A 140 -16.48 20.00 6.19
C ARG A 140 -15.12 20.43 6.69
N ARG A 141 -14.08 20.23 5.90
CA ARG A 141 -12.83 20.95 6.08
C ARG A 141 -13.07 22.37 5.59
N ASP A 142 -13.40 23.26 6.51
CA ASP A 142 -13.32 24.70 6.25
C ASP A 142 -11.84 25.05 6.06
N VAL A 143 -11.36 24.92 4.83
CA VAL A 143 -10.09 25.52 4.42
C VAL A 143 -10.34 27.01 4.36
N THR A 144 -10.41 27.66 5.53
CA THR A 144 -10.35 29.12 5.63
C THR A 144 -8.94 29.52 5.21
N ASN A 145 -8.78 29.79 3.92
CA ASN A 145 -7.58 30.39 3.37
C ASN A 145 -7.55 31.88 3.85
N ARG A 146 -7.12 32.07 5.12
CA ARG A 146 -7.04 33.40 5.74
C ARG A 146 -5.87 34.24 5.24
N ASN A 147 -5.21 33.84 4.18
CA ASN A 147 -4.10 34.52 3.55
C ASN A 147 -4.56 35.37 2.33
N ILE A 148 -5.79 35.86 2.31
CA ILE A 148 -6.11 37.00 1.46
C ILE A 148 -5.58 38.20 2.22
N GLU A 149 -4.41 38.70 1.83
CA GLU A 149 -3.90 40.00 2.32
C GLU A 149 -4.93 41.05 1.98
N LEU A 150 -5.71 41.46 2.98
CA LEU A 150 -6.71 42.54 2.85
C LEU A 150 -6.08 43.87 2.38
N GLU A 151 -4.76 43.98 2.49
CA GLU A 151 -4.00 45.15 2.00
C GLU A 151 -4.03 45.30 0.47
N SER A 152 -4.28 44.24 -0.29
CA SER A 152 -4.38 44.32 -1.76
C SER A 152 -5.73 44.86 -2.26
N ILE A 153 -6.74 44.91 -1.41
CA ILE A 153 -8.12 45.30 -1.77
C ILE A 153 -8.44 46.73 -1.38
N LEU A 154 -7.65 47.36 -0.50
CA LEU A 154 -7.89 48.74 -0.08
C LEU A 154 -7.33 49.74 -1.12
N PRO A 155 -8.13 50.72 -1.58
CA PRO A 155 -7.63 51.73 -2.50
C PRO A 155 -6.55 52.55 -1.79
N LYS A 156 -5.38 52.66 -2.42
CA LYS A 156 -4.28 53.49 -1.94
C LYS A 156 -4.77 54.93 -1.81
N LYS A 157 -4.80 55.48 -0.58
CA LYS A 157 -5.08 56.89 -0.36
C LYS A 157 -4.00 57.73 -1.05
N GLU A 158 -4.38 58.43 -2.10
CA GLU A 158 -3.52 59.47 -2.70
C GLU A 158 -3.19 60.54 -1.66
N LYS A 159 -1.91 60.71 -1.39
CA LYS A 159 -1.43 61.83 -0.59
C LYS A 159 -1.51 63.10 -1.45
N LYS A 160 -2.37 64.04 -1.06
CA LYS A 160 -2.31 65.44 -1.51
C LYS A 160 -1.17 66.16 -0.83
#